data_fe03aba937b48b9a1bc1354a391d7e83
#
_entry.id   fe03aba937b48b9a1bc1354a391d7e83
#
_cell.length_a   1.000
_cell.length_b   1.000
_cell.length_c   1.000
_cell.angle_alpha   90.00
_cell.angle_beta   90.00
_cell.angle_gamma   90.00
#
_symmetry.space_group_name_H-M   'P 1'
#
loop_
_entity.id
_entity.type
_entity.pdbx_description
1 polymer ?
#
loop_
_entity_poly.entity_id
_entity_poly.type
_entity_poly.pdbx_seq_one_letter_code
_entity_poly.pdbx_strand_id
1 'polypeptide(L)'
;MDAIGVEARPPVYGRVIQWCLRFVGRVGHLWVENPWILGAFTIRLLLAWRSLLFDLSPRQLNRTIWSFISETARTFVPGLFVVLGLSVTLGLGTGAVARAVGPLLQPVFASVVMTVLLRDAAPLVLIVFMASRMGGIIAAKLGSVEGIPASESPVVSDQELIRVALPHLVAGTITGAVFFSLGAYCIVLGYVSLGDPARFLTASPDWFLELKPIQSALWFGVFKSMVFGHLVALVACALGIASRERGLRGARRVADVQNAVWETSVGSILVATLLSVLLWLAVEAPLR
;
A
#
# COMPACT_ATOMS: atom_id res chain seq x y z
N MET A 1 56.35 -4.60 -16.55
CA MET A 1 55.88 -5.58 -15.53
C MET A 1 54.90 -4.85 -14.65
N ASP A 2 53.66 -4.79 -15.11
CA ASP A 2 52.62 -4.02 -14.43
C ASP A 2 52.01 -4.92 -13.33
N ALA A 3 52.16 -4.49 -12.08
CA ALA A 3 51.54 -5.15 -10.93
C ALA A 3 50.02 -4.96 -11.02
N ILE A 4 49.32 -6.03 -11.41
CA ILE A 4 47.87 -6.13 -11.34
C ILE A 4 47.52 -6.04 -9.86
N GLY A 5 47.07 -4.84 -9.45
CA GLY A 5 46.51 -4.60 -8.11
C GLY A 5 45.27 -5.47 -7.93
N VAL A 6 45.40 -6.59 -7.25
CA VAL A 6 44.27 -7.40 -6.79
C VAL A 6 43.58 -6.58 -5.68
N GLU A 7 42.54 -5.83 -6.06
CA GLU A 7 41.65 -5.22 -5.08
C GLU A 7 41.06 -6.34 -4.22
N ALA A 8 41.53 -6.45 -3.01
CA ALA A 8 41.03 -7.40 -2.02
C ALA A 8 39.54 -7.12 -1.77
N ARG A 9 38.67 -8.00 -2.27
CA ARG A 9 37.23 -7.90 -2.01
C ARG A 9 36.99 -7.89 -0.50
N PRO A 10 36.27 -6.89 0.04
CA PRO A 10 36.05 -6.83 1.47
C PRO A 10 35.35 -8.11 1.96
N PRO A 11 35.72 -8.61 3.16
CA PRO A 11 35.15 -9.82 3.73
C PRO A 11 33.62 -9.69 3.82
N VAL A 12 32.90 -10.82 3.73
CA VAL A 12 31.42 -10.87 3.69
C VAL A 12 30.79 -10.04 4.81
N TYR A 13 31.37 -10.06 6.01
CA TYR A 13 30.93 -9.23 7.15
C TYR A 13 31.02 -7.72 6.88
N GLY A 14 32.05 -7.25 6.20
CA GLY A 14 32.19 -5.84 5.84
C GLY A 14 31.08 -5.38 4.87
N ARG A 15 30.65 -6.26 3.95
CA ARG A 15 29.54 -5.98 3.03
C ARG A 15 28.19 -5.90 3.74
N VAL A 16 27.95 -6.79 4.69
CA VAL A 16 26.72 -6.79 5.50
C VAL A 16 26.63 -5.53 6.36
N ILE A 17 27.74 -5.17 7.05
CA ILE A 17 27.79 -3.93 7.86
C ILE A 17 27.57 -2.69 6.97
N GLN A 18 28.24 -2.60 5.83
CA GLN A 18 28.03 -1.49 4.90
C GLN A 18 26.59 -1.44 4.36
N TRP A 19 25.99 -2.60 4.11
CA TRP A 19 24.58 -2.66 3.69
C TRP A 19 23.65 -2.18 4.82
N CYS A 20 23.86 -2.63 6.07
CA CYS A 20 23.11 -2.18 7.24
C CYS A 20 23.28 -0.66 7.47
N LEU A 21 24.49 -0.13 7.38
CA LEU A 21 24.73 1.30 7.54
C LEU A 21 24.07 2.13 6.44
N ARG A 22 24.10 1.67 5.18
CA ARG A 22 23.37 2.31 4.08
C ARG A 22 21.86 2.22 4.26
N PHE A 23 21.37 1.09 4.77
CA PHE A 23 19.94 0.91 5.07
C PHE A 23 19.50 1.87 6.18
N VAL A 24 20.22 1.91 7.31
CA VAL A 24 19.93 2.83 8.43
C VAL A 24 20.02 4.30 7.99
N GLY A 25 21.04 4.66 7.19
CA GLY A 25 21.18 5.99 6.64
C GLY A 25 20.00 6.37 5.72
N ARG A 26 19.55 5.45 4.85
CA ARG A 26 18.37 5.67 3.99
C ARG A 26 17.08 5.78 4.80
N VAL A 27 16.89 4.92 5.79
CA VAL A 27 15.72 5.01 6.68
C VAL A 27 15.73 6.32 7.47
N GLY A 28 16.89 6.76 7.97
CA GLY A 28 17.02 8.06 8.64
C GLY A 28 16.67 9.26 7.74
N HIS A 29 17.12 9.24 6.49
CA HIS A 29 16.79 10.24 5.48
C HIS A 29 15.27 10.27 5.18
N LEU A 30 14.63 9.08 5.12
CA LEU A 30 13.18 8.94 4.98
C LEU A 30 12.41 9.66 6.11
N TRP A 31 12.92 9.58 7.34
CA TRP A 31 12.26 10.18 8.51
C TRP A 31 12.43 11.71 8.60
N VAL A 32 13.44 12.27 7.98
CA VAL A 32 13.73 13.71 8.08
C VAL A 32 13.20 14.48 6.87
N GLU A 33 13.47 14.03 5.65
CA GLU A 33 13.10 14.77 4.43
C GLU A 33 11.69 14.43 3.91
N ASN A 34 11.28 13.16 3.98
CA ASN A 34 10.00 12.75 3.41
C ASN A 34 8.77 13.32 4.12
N PRO A 35 8.73 13.52 5.45
CA PRO A 35 7.61 14.20 6.09
C PRO A 35 7.38 15.61 5.55
N TRP A 36 8.45 16.35 5.22
CA TRP A 36 8.34 17.67 4.61
C TRP A 36 7.79 17.62 3.19
N ILE A 37 8.28 16.69 2.38
CA ILE A 37 7.79 16.48 1.01
C ILE A 37 6.32 16.09 1.05
N LEU A 38 5.96 15.14 1.93
CA LEU A 38 4.59 14.67 2.10
C LEU A 38 3.67 15.78 2.61
N GLY A 39 4.11 16.55 3.61
CA GLY A 39 3.38 17.68 4.16
C GLY A 39 3.14 18.77 3.14
N ALA A 40 4.19 19.21 2.43
CA ALA A 40 4.09 20.21 1.38
C ALA A 40 3.18 19.74 0.22
N PHE A 41 3.30 18.49 -0.19
CA PHE A 41 2.45 17.88 -1.21
C PHE A 41 0.98 17.84 -0.77
N THR A 42 0.71 17.41 0.47
CA THR A 42 -0.65 17.34 1.02
C THR A 42 -1.29 18.73 1.11
N ILE A 43 -0.55 19.74 1.56
CA ILE A 43 -1.03 21.13 1.59
C ILE A 43 -1.32 21.65 0.19
N ARG A 44 -0.42 21.43 -0.78
CA ARG A 44 -0.65 21.81 -2.18
C ARG A 44 -1.88 21.09 -2.74
N LEU A 45 -2.05 19.81 -2.45
CA LEU A 45 -3.20 19.02 -2.88
C LEU A 45 -4.51 19.56 -2.28
N LEU A 46 -4.53 19.90 -0.98
CA LEU A 46 -5.69 20.49 -0.32
C LEU A 46 -6.05 21.87 -0.87
N LEU A 47 -5.05 22.72 -1.15
CA LEU A 47 -5.28 24.02 -1.77
C LEU A 47 -5.80 23.89 -3.20
N ALA A 48 -5.25 22.93 -3.92
CA ALA A 48 -5.64 22.62 -5.27
C ALA A 48 -7.04 21.97 -5.35
N TRP A 49 -7.47 21.22 -4.35
CA TRP A 49 -8.83 20.67 -4.23
C TRP A 49 -9.91 21.75 -4.25
N ARG A 50 -9.60 22.90 -3.67
CA ARG A 50 -10.48 24.07 -3.73
C ARG A 50 -10.72 24.56 -5.17
N SER A 51 -9.68 24.62 -5.99
CA SER A 51 -9.81 25.03 -7.40
C SER A 51 -10.56 23.98 -8.23
N LEU A 52 -10.46 22.70 -7.87
CA LEU A 52 -11.11 21.60 -8.54
C LEU A 52 -12.65 21.63 -8.41
N LEU A 53 -13.15 22.03 -7.26
CA LEU A 53 -14.59 22.13 -7.01
C LEU A 53 -15.25 23.28 -7.78
N PHE A 54 -14.48 24.30 -8.18
CA PHE A 54 -15.01 25.51 -8.80
C PHE A 54 -14.70 25.64 -10.30
N ASP A 55 -13.65 24.98 -10.82
CA ASP A 55 -13.12 25.26 -12.17
C ASP A 55 -13.15 24.08 -13.16
N LEU A 56 -13.74 22.93 -12.80
CA LEU A 56 -13.76 21.77 -13.69
C LEU A 56 -14.76 21.91 -14.84
N SER A 57 -14.24 22.01 -16.06
CA SER A 57 -15.08 21.84 -17.24
C SER A 57 -15.55 20.38 -17.39
N PRO A 58 -16.74 20.11 -17.95
CA PRO A 58 -17.27 18.75 -18.17
C PRO A 58 -16.30 17.84 -18.95
N ARG A 59 -15.52 18.40 -19.86
CA ARG A 59 -14.51 17.67 -20.64
C ARG A 59 -13.32 17.21 -19.78
N GLN A 60 -12.91 18.02 -18.82
CA GLN A 60 -11.82 17.68 -17.89
C GLN A 60 -12.29 16.58 -16.92
N LEU A 61 -13.52 16.69 -16.42
CA LEU A 61 -14.12 15.67 -15.56
C LEU A 61 -14.16 14.29 -16.25
N ASN A 62 -14.63 14.24 -17.50
CA ASN A 62 -14.68 12.99 -18.25
C ASN A 62 -13.29 12.37 -18.46
N ARG A 63 -12.28 13.18 -18.80
CA ARG A 63 -10.88 12.71 -18.90
C ARG A 63 -10.36 12.17 -17.58
N THR A 64 -10.65 12.82 -16.46
CA THR A 64 -10.26 12.37 -15.12
C THR A 64 -10.90 11.05 -14.76
N ILE A 65 -12.19 10.85 -15.06
CA ILE A 65 -12.90 9.59 -14.84
C ILE A 65 -12.28 8.46 -15.68
N TRP A 66 -11.99 8.68 -16.95
CA TRP A 66 -11.35 7.68 -17.80
C TRP A 66 -9.93 7.34 -17.35
N SER A 67 -9.14 8.33 -16.92
CA SER A 67 -7.83 8.12 -16.32
C SER A 67 -7.94 7.28 -15.04
N PHE A 68 -8.92 7.57 -14.18
CA PHE A 68 -9.22 6.80 -12.98
C PHE A 68 -9.56 5.33 -13.29
N ILE A 69 -10.46 5.07 -14.22
CA ILE A 69 -10.85 3.72 -14.62
C ILE A 69 -9.64 2.94 -15.16
N SER A 70 -8.85 3.57 -16.03
CA SER A 70 -7.66 2.97 -16.61
C SER A 70 -6.60 2.63 -15.55
N GLU A 71 -6.32 3.54 -14.62
CA GLU A 71 -5.33 3.30 -13.55
C GLU A 71 -5.81 2.25 -12.56
N THR A 72 -7.10 2.26 -12.22
CA THR A 72 -7.69 1.22 -11.35
C THR A 72 -7.58 -0.15 -12.03
N ALA A 73 -7.93 -0.27 -13.29
CA ALA A 73 -7.85 -1.54 -14.01
C ALA A 73 -6.41 -2.06 -14.12
N ARG A 74 -5.44 -1.18 -14.43
CA ARG A 74 -4.02 -1.55 -14.51
C ARG A 74 -3.45 -2.05 -13.20
N THR A 75 -3.93 -1.52 -12.09
CA THR A 75 -3.45 -1.88 -10.76
C THR A 75 -4.18 -3.11 -10.22
N PHE A 76 -5.49 -3.15 -10.45
CA PHE A 76 -6.39 -4.15 -9.91
C PHE A 76 -6.15 -5.54 -10.51
N VAL A 77 -6.17 -5.66 -11.85
CA VAL A 77 -6.17 -6.97 -12.51
C VAL A 77 -4.96 -7.83 -12.14
N PRO A 78 -3.70 -7.33 -12.23
CA PRO A 78 -2.55 -8.15 -11.89
C PRO A 78 -2.42 -8.42 -10.38
N GLY A 79 -2.94 -7.51 -9.55
CA GLY A 79 -2.89 -7.64 -8.09
C GLY A 79 -3.90 -8.64 -7.55
N LEU A 80 -5.05 -8.77 -8.20
CA LEU A 80 -6.16 -9.59 -7.75
C LEU A 80 -5.75 -11.06 -7.53
N PHE A 81 -5.07 -11.65 -8.49
CA PHE A 81 -4.65 -13.06 -8.40
C PHE A 81 -3.70 -13.31 -7.23
N VAL A 82 -2.79 -12.38 -6.97
CA VAL A 82 -1.84 -12.51 -5.85
C VAL A 82 -2.58 -12.37 -4.51
N VAL A 83 -3.46 -11.38 -4.39
CA VAL A 83 -4.25 -11.17 -3.17
C VAL A 83 -5.16 -12.36 -2.89
N LEU A 84 -5.87 -12.85 -3.90
CA LEU A 84 -6.73 -14.04 -3.75
C LEU A 84 -5.91 -15.27 -3.37
N GLY A 85 -4.79 -15.54 -4.04
CA GLY A 85 -3.92 -16.67 -3.73
C GLY A 85 -3.40 -16.64 -2.29
N LEU A 86 -2.90 -15.49 -1.83
CA LEU A 86 -2.45 -15.30 -0.45
C LEU A 86 -3.60 -15.47 0.55
N SER A 87 -4.77 -14.92 0.24
CA SER A 87 -5.94 -14.98 1.13
C SER A 87 -6.50 -16.40 1.25
N VAL A 88 -6.57 -17.14 0.15
CA VAL A 88 -6.93 -18.56 0.16
C VAL A 88 -5.95 -19.37 1.00
N THR A 89 -4.65 -19.16 0.82
CA THR A 89 -3.61 -19.86 1.58
C THR A 89 -3.73 -19.56 3.08
N LEU A 90 -3.89 -18.27 3.45
CA LEU A 90 -4.10 -17.86 4.84
C LEU A 90 -5.38 -18.46 5.42
N GLY A 91 -6.46 -18.45 4.66
CA GLY A 91 -7.75 -19.02 5.07
C GLY A 91 -7.68 -20.52 5.31
N LEU A 92 -7.13 -21.26 4.37
CA LEU A 92 -6.94 -22.71 4.51
C LEU A 92 -5.99 -23.06 5.66
N GLY A 93 -4.92 -22.30 5.84
CA GLY A 93 -3.97 -22.46 6.94
C GLY A 93 -4.64 -22.23 8.30
N THR A 94 -5.40 -21.15 8.47
CA THR A 94 -6.14 -20.88 9.71
C THR A 94 -7.24 -21.90 9.96
N GLY A 95 -7.93 -22.39 8.92
CA GLY A 95 -8.91 -23.47 9.02
C GLY A 95 -8.29 -24.81 9.45
N ALA A 96 -7.11 -25.14 8.93
CA ALA A 96 -6.37 -26.34 9.32
C ALA A 96 -5.94 -26.28 10.81
N VAL A 97 -5.47 -25.11 11.28
CA VAL A 97 -5.15 -24.89 12.70
C VAL A 97 -6.41 -25.01 13.56
N ALA A 98 -7.53 -24.44 13.15
CA ALA A 98 -8.80 -24.55 13.87
C ALA A 98 -9.27 -25.99 14.00
N ARG A 99 -9.07 -26.79 12.95
CA ARG A 99 -9.34 -28.25 13.00
C ARG A 99 -8.46 -28.95 14.01
N ALA A 100 -7.17 -28.62 14.07
CA ALA A 100 -6.20 -29.23 14.98
C ALA A 100 -6.46 -28.86 16.46
N VAL A 101 -6.97 -27.67 16.73
CA VAL A 101 -7.32 -27.19 18.07
C VAL A 101 -8.53 -27.94 18.67
N GLY A 102 -9.38 -28.48 17.80
CA GLY A 102 -10.53 -29.29 18.20
C GLY A 102 -11.79 -28.45 18.54
N PRO A 103 -12.95 -29.12 18.62
CA PRO A 103 -14.25 -28.47 18.67
C PRO A 103 -14.50 -27.64 19.93
N LEU A 104 -13.86 -27.94 21.05
CA LEU A 104 -14.04 -27.22 22.31
C LEU A 104 -13.45 -25.80 22.29
N LEU A 105 -12.29 -25.64 21.65
CA LEU A 105 -11.60 -24.36 21.58
C LEU A 105 -11.87 -23.59 20.28
N GLN A 106 -12.52 -24.23 19.31
CA GLN A 106 -12.83 -23.64 18.01
C GLN A 106 -13.61 -22.32 18.09
N PRO A 107 -14.64 -22.13 18.95
CA PRO A 107 -15.34 -20.86 19.09
C PRO A 107 -14.43 -19.72 19.60
N VAL A 108 -13.55 -20.03 20.56
CA VAL A 108 -12.59 -19.07 21.11
C VAL A 108 -11.56 -18.70 20.05
N PHE A 109 -11.04 -19.69 19.33
CA PHE A 109 -10.14 -19.48 18.22
C PHE A 109 -10.78 -18.61 17.14
N ALA A 110 -12.03 -18.87 16.77
CA ALA A 110 -12.77 -18.07 15.80
C ALA A 110 -12.90 -16.61 16.25
N SER A 111 -13.33 -16.37 17.48
CA SER A 111 -13.59 -15.01 17.95
C SER A 111 -12.32 -14.19 18.15
N VAL A 112 -11.23 -14.80 18.61
CA VAL A 112 -9.98 -14.07 18.90
C VAL A 112 -9.07 -14.02 17.67
N VAL A 113 -8.70 -15.18 17.15
CA VAL A 113 -7.69 -15.27 16.07
C VAL A 113 -8.20 -14.66 14.77
N MET A 114 -9.44 -14.98 14.39
CA MET A 114 -10.02 -14.44 13.16
C MET A 114 -10.30 -12.95 13.27
N THR A 115 -10.69 -12.47 14.45
CA THR A 115 -10.85 -11.01 14.67
C THR A 115 -9.52 -10.28 14.48
N VAL A 116 -8.44 -10.75 15.10
CA VAL A 116 -7.10 -10.15 14.95
C VAL A 116 -6.60 -10.27 13.50
N LEU A 117 -6.80 -11.43 12.87
CA LEU A 117 -6.39 -11.66 11.49
C LEU A 117 -7.10 -10.70 10.53
N LEU A 118 -8.41 -10.58 10.61
CA LEU A 118 -9.20 -9.73 9.69
C LEU A 118 -9.04 -8.24 9.99
N ARG A 119 -8.94 -7.86 11.27
CA ARG A 119 -8.87 -6.46 11.65
C ARG A 119 -7.48 -5.84 11.48
N ASP A 120 -6.44 -6.61 11.78
CA ASP A 120 -5.08 -6.08 11.89
C ASP A 120 -4.10 -6.71 10.91
N ALA A 121 -3.98 -8.03 10.87
CA ALA A 121 -2.98 -8.71 10.07
C ALA A 121 -3.24 -8.61 8.55
N ALA A 122 -4.47 -8.87 8.12
CA ALA A 122 -4.81 -8.85 6.69
C ALA A 122 -4.64 -7.46 6.05
N PRO A 123 -5.08 -6.33 6.67
CA PRO A 123 -4.77 -5.00 6.16
C PRO A 123 -3.27 -4.69 6.07
N LEU A 124 -2.46 -5.15 7.05
CA LEU A 124 -1.01 -4.94 7.03
C LEU A 124 -0.32 -5.74 5.91
N VAL A 125 -0.72 -6.98 5.68
CA VAL A 125 -0.21 -7.77 4.55
C VAL A 125 -0.58 -7.11 3.22
N LEU A 126 -1.82 -6.64 3.12
CA LEU A 126 -2.29 -5.96 1.92
C LEU A 126 -1.50 -4.67 1.64
N ILE A 127 -1.17 -3.88 2.65
CA ILE A 127 -0.39 -2.65 2.42
C ILE A 127 1.03 -2.94 1.95
N VAL A 128 1.68 -3.98 2.48
CA VAL A 128 3.01 -4.39 2.02
C VAL A 128 2.96 -4.73 0.53
N PHE A 129 1.92 -5.46 0.12
CA PHE A 129 1.70 -5.78 -1.29
C PHE A 129 1.41 -4.54 -2.14
N MET A 130 0.51 -3.67 -1.70
CA MET A 130 0.16 -2.45 -2.42
C MET A 130 1.33 -1.47 -2.52
N ALA A 131 2.10 -1.31 -1.45
CA ALA A 131 3.26 -0.42 -1.42
C ALA A 131 4.35 -0.88 -2.37
N SER A 132 4.65 -2.18 -2.38
CA SER A 132 5.71 -2.74 -3.23
C SER A 132 5.34 -2.71 -4.71
N ARG A 133 4.09 -3.01 -5.06
CA ARG A 133 3.67 -3.12 -6.46
C ARG A 133 3.07 -1.82 -7.01
N MET A 134 2.02 -1.34 -6.38
CA MET A 134 1.28 -0.18 -6.83
C MET A 134 2.05 1.12 -6.59
N GLY A 135 2.58 1.29 -5.37
CA GLY A 135 3.34 2.47 -4.99
C GLY A 135 4.55 2.67 -5.89
N GLY A 136 5.30 1.59 -6.14
CA GLY A 136 6.46 1.62 -7.04
C GLY A 136 6.11 2.02 -8.48
N ILE A 137 5.02 1.47 -9.04
CA ILE A 137 4.57 1.80 -10.41
C ILE A 137 4.15 3.28 -10.50
N ILE A 138 3.38 3.78 -9.52
CA ILE A 138 2.94 5.17 -9.49
C ILE A 138 4.14 6.11 -9.39
N ALA A 139 5.07 5.85 -8.45
CA ALA A 139 6.26 6.66 -8.26
C ALA A 139 7.15 6.67 -9.51
N ALA A 140 7.35 5.52 -10.15
CA ALA A 140 8.12 5.42 -11.40
C ALA A 140 7.45 6.18 -12.55
N LYS A 141 6.13 6.03 -12.71
CA LYS A 141 5.36 6.72 -13.76
C LYS A 141 5.40 8.23 -13.60
N LEU A 142 5.23 8.74 -12.38
CA LEU A 142 5.23 10.17 -12.11
C LEU A 142 6.64 10.75 -12.10
N GLY A 143 7.65 9.98 -11.74
CA GLY A 143 9.05 10.36 -11.81
C GLY A 143 9.62 10.35 -13.22
N SER A 144 9.03 9.57 -14.15
CA SER A 144 9.44 9.54 -15.55
C SER A 144 8.87 10.75 -16.32
N VAL A 145 9.62 11.22 -17.31
CA VAL A 145 9.22 12.39 -18.14
C VAL A 145 8.00 12.11 -19.01
N GLU A 146 7.72 10.83 -19.28
CA GLU A 146 6.65 10.38 -20.19
C GLU A 146 5.23 10.58 -19.62
N GLY A 147 5.09 10.72 -18.30
CA GLY A 147 3.78 10.77 -17.63
C GLY A 147 3.10 12.14 -17.60
N ILE A 148 3.82 13.22 -17.85
CA ILE A 148 3.29 14.60 -17.74
C ILE A 148 3.84 15.42 -18.90
N PRO A 149 3.00 16.18 -19.64
CA PRO A 149 3.48 17.07 -20.70
C PRO A 149 4.57 18.00 -20.16
N ALA A 150 5.61 18.20 -20.93
CA ALA A 150 6.67 19.14 -20.59
C ALA A 150 6.06 20.55 -20.56
N SER A 151 5.64 21.02 -19.39
CA SER A 151 5.41 22.44 -19.20
C SER A 151 6.79 23.11 -19.16
N GLU A 152 6.91 24.29 -19.72
CA GLU A 152 8.15 25.09 -19.71
C GLU A 152 8.64 25.40 -18.28
N SER A 153 7.82 25.16 -17.27
CA SER A 153 8.12 25.34 -15.86
C SER A 153 8.59 24.05 -15.19
N PRO A 154 9.71 24.07 -14.44
CA PRO A 154 10.18 22.92 -13.67
C PRO A 154 9.24 22.53 -12.51
N VAL A 155 8.30 23.39 -12.15
CA VAL A 155 7.33 23.18 -11.06
C VAL A 155 6.00 22.78 -11.64
N VAL A 156 5.48 21.63 -11.22
CA VAL A 156 4.15 21.14 -11.61
C VAL A 156 3.09 22.13 -11.11
N SER A 157 2.23 22.63 -11.99
CA SER A 157 1.13 23.51 -11.59
C SER A 157 0.13 22.78 -10.70
N ASP A 158 -0.60 23.52 -9.86
CA ASP A 158 -1.57 22.92 -8.95
C ASP A 158 -2.72 22.20 -9.69
N GLN A 159 -3.14 22.70 -10.84
CA GLN A 159 -4.14 22.05 -11.68
C GLN A 159 -3.62 20.74 -12.29
N GLU A 160 -2.37 20.73 -12.73
CA GLU A 160 -1.70 19.52 -13.24
C GLU A 160 -1.48 18.49 -12.15
N LEU A 161 -1.10 18.94 -10.94
CA LEU A 161 -0.93 18.12 -9.75
C LEU A 161 -2.21 17.31 -9.45
N ILE A 162 -3.35 17.99 -9.41
CA ILE A 162 -4.64 17.34 -9.15
C ILE A 162 -4.98 16.35 -10.25
N ARG A 163 -4.86 16.78 -11.50
CA ARG A 163 -5.21 15.97 -12.66
C ARG A 163 -4.44 14.65 -12.68
N VAL A 164 -3.22 14.67 -12.16
CA VAL A 164 -2.34 13.49 -12.14
C VAL A 164 -2.47 12.70 -10.84
N ALA A 165 -2.51 13.36 -9.69
CA ALA A 165 -2.52 12.67 -8.40
C ALA A 165 -3.90 12.12 -8.00
N LEU A 166 -4.98 12.86 -8.27
CA LEU A 166 -6.32 12.47 -7.85
C LEU A 166 -6.75 11.09 -8.35
N PRO A 167 -6.58 10.73 -9.64
CA PRO A 167 -6.91 9.40 -10.12
C PRO A 167 -6.20 8.29 -9.35
N HIS A 168 -4.92 8.47 -9.01
CA HIS A 168 -4.15 7.49 -8.27
C HIS A 168 -4.59 7.36 -6.81
N LEU A 169 -4.94 8.48 -6.15
CA LEU A 169 -5.43 8.48 -4.77
C LEU A 169 -6.76 7.73 -4.65
N VAL A 170 -7.71 8.04 -5.53
CA VAL A 170 -9.01 7.37 -5.55
C VAL A 170 -8.87 5.90 -5.93
N ALA A 171 -8.04 5.59 -6.95
CA ALA A 171 -7.74 4.20 -7.33
C ALA A 171 -7.13 3.41 -6.18
N GLY A 172 -6.18 4.00 -5.43
CA GLY A 172 -5.57 3.37 -4.26
C GLY A 172 -6.58 3.05 -3.17
N THR A 173 -7.45 4.01 -2.86
CA THR A 173 -8.50 3.86 -1.85
C THR A 173 -9.46 2.71 -2.20
N ILE A 174 -9.98 2.72 -3.42
CA ILE A 174 -10.94 1.69 -3.89
C ILE A 174 -10.26 0.33 -3.99
N THR A 175 -9.05 0.27 -4.56
CA THR A 175 -8.30 -0.99 -4.66
C THR A 175 -8.04 -1.59 -3.28
N GLY A 176 -7.68 -0.77 -2.29
CA GLY A 176 -7.49 -1.22 -0.91
C GLY A 176 -8.75 -1.83 -0.32
N ALA A 177 -9.90 -1.16 -0.46
CA ALA A 177 -11.19 -1.67 0.01
C ALA A 177 -11.60 -2.98 -0.66
N VAL A 178 -11.51 -3.05 -1.99
CA VAL A 178 -11.96 -4.21 -2.76
C VAL A 178 -11.04 -5.41 -2.55
N PHE A 179 -9.73 -5.21 -2.57
CA PHE A 179 -8.76 -6.28 -2.30
C PHE A 179 -8.93 -6.86 -0.89
N PHE A 180 -9.13 -5.98 0.10
CA PHE A 180 -9.39 -6.45 1.45
C PHE A 180 -10.70 -7.24 1.52
N SER A 181 -11.80 -6.72 0.95
CA SER A 181 -13.10 -7.38 1.02
C SER A 181 -13.07 -8.77 0.37
N LEU A 182 -12.50 -8.88 -0.83
CA LEU A 182 -12.33 -10.15 -1.51
C LEU A 182 -11.39 -11.10 -0.77
N GLY A 183 -10.26 -10.58 -0.28
CA GLY A 183 -9.30 -11.33 0.49
C GLY A 183 -9.86 -11.84 1.81
N ALA A 184 -10.56 -10.99 2.55
CA ALA A 184 -11.22 -11.35 3.80
C ALA A 184 -12.29 -12.43 3.59
N TYR A 185 -13.09 -12.32 2.52
CA TYR A 185 -14.05 -13.36 2.15
C TYR A 185 -13.37 -14.71 1.89
N CYS A 186 -12.27 -14.72 1.14
CA CYS A 186 -11.48 -15.94 0.90
C CYS A 186 -10.87 -16.52 2.19
N ILE A 187 -10.41 -15.65 3.10
CA ILE A 187 -9.90 -16.09 4.41
C ILE A 187 -11.02 -16.77 5.22
N VAL A 188 -12.20 -16.16 5.25
CA VAL A 188 -13.36 -16.72 5.96
C VAL A 188 -13.79 -18.05 5.35
N LEU A 189 -13.89 -18.15 4.03
CA LEU A 189 -14.20 -19.42 3.35
C LEU A 189 -13.19 -20.51 3.70
N GLY A 190 -11.90 -20.22 3.68
CA GLY A 190 -10.85 -21.16 4.05
C GLY A 190 -10.95 -21.61 5.50
N TYR A 191 -11.30 -20.70 6.40
CA TYR A 191 -11.54 -21.02 7.81
C TYR A 191 -12.76 -21.93 7.98
N VAL A 192 -13.91 -21.58 7.39
CA VAL A 192 -15.17 -22.35 7.51
C VAL A 192 -15.05 -23.73 6.89
N SER A 193 -14.24 -23.88 5.83
CA SER A 193 -13.92 -25.18 5.23
C SER A 193 -13.02 -26.05 6.12
N LEU A 194 -12.58 -25.56 7.28
CA LEU A 194 -11.63 -26.21 8.18
C LEU A 194 -10.31 -26.60 7.49
N GLY A 195 -9.87 -25.79 6.53
CA GLY A 195 -8.65 -26.02 5.77
C GLY A 195 -8.73 -27.15 4.75
N ASP A 196 -9.94 -27.61 4.40
CA ASP A 196 -10.17 -28.62 3.37
C ASP A 196 -10.41 -27.96 2.01
N PRO A 197 -9.47 -28.07 1.05
CA PRO A 197 -9.62 -27.45 -0.26
C PRO A 197 -10.84 -27.94 -1.04
N ALA A 198 -11.27 -29.20 -0.82
CA ALA A 198 -12.44 -29.75 -1.51
C ALA A 198 -13.74 -29.10 -1.04
N ARG A 199 -13.78 -28.62 0.20
CA ARG A 199 -14.94 -27.94 0.79
C ARG A 199 -14.92 -26.43 0.60
N PHE A 200 -13.80 -25.85 0.16
CA PHE A 200 -13.62 -24.41 0.06
C PHE A 200 -14.71 -23.72 -0.76
N LEU A 201 -15.07 -24.28 -1.92
CA LEU A 201 -16.08 -23.69 -2.82
C LEU A 201 -17.53 -24.01 -2.40
N THR A 202 -17.74 -25.00 -1.54
CA THR A 202 -19.08 -25.41 -1.09
C THR A 202 -19.41 -24.93 0.31
N ALA A 203 -18.43 -24.36 1.02
CA ALA A 203 -18.63 -23.82 2.36
C ALA A 203 -19.53 -22.58 2.31
N SER A 204 -20.55 -22.52 3.20
CA SER A 204 -21.33 -21.30 3.41
C SER A 204 -20.79 -20.54 4.61
N PRO A 205 -20.27 -19.31 4.40
CA PRO A 205 -19.71 -18.50 5.46
C PRO A 205 -20.77 -17.67 6.20
N ASP A 206 -22.04 -17.71 5.81
CA ASP A 206 -23.06 -16.75 6.26
C ASP A 206 -23.19 -16.70 7.77
N TRP A 207 -23.32 -17.85 8.44
CA TRP A 207 -23.41 -17.93 9.89
C TRP A 207 -22.21 -17.34 10.62
N PHE A 208 -21.01 -17.42 10.00
CA PHE A 208 -19.77 -16.89 10.57
C PHE A 208 -19.68 -15.36 10.39
N LEU A 209 -20.12 -14.86 9.24
CA LEU A 209 -20.16 -13.43 8.94
C LEU A 209 -21.19 -12.67 9.78
N GLU A 210 -22.21 -13.35 10.31
CA GLU A 210 -23.21 -12.76 11.21
C GLU A 210 -22.69 -12.56 12.65
N LEU A 211 -21.56 -13.17 13.02
CA LEU A 211 -20.96 -12.98 14.34
C LEU A 211 -20.50 -11.51 14.50
N LYS A 212 -21.06 -10.81 15.49
CA LYS A 212 -20.75 -9.38 15.77
C LYS A 212 -19.26 -9.06 15.80
N PRO A 213 -18.38 -9.83 16.50
CA PRO A 213 -16.94 -9.54 16.51
C PRO A 213 -16.30 -9.64 15.13
N ILE A 214 -16.75 -10.59 14.30
CA ILE A 214 -16.24 -10.76 12.93
C ILE A 214 -16.73 -9.62 12.04
N GLN A 215 -18.00 -9.26 12.13
CA GLN A 215 -18.56 -8.16 11.36
C GLN A 215 -17.85 -6.83 11.68
N SER A 216 -17.63 -6.53 12.97
CA SER A 216 -16.90 -5.33 13.36
C SER A 216 -15.44 -5.36 12.86
N ALA A 217 -14.78 -6.51 12.93
CA ALA A 217 -13.41 -6.69 12.44
C ALA A 217 -13.32 -6.48 10.92
N LEU A 218 -14.31 -6.97 10.15
CA LEU A 218 -14.38 -6.77 8.71
C LEU A 218 -14.54 -5.29 8.36
N TRP A 219 -15.48 -4.59 8.98
CA TRP A 219 -15.70 -3.15 8.73
C TRP A 219 -14.46 -2.32 9.05
N PHE A 220 -13.82 -2.61 10.19
CA PHE A 220 -12.60 -1.93 10.58
C PHE A 220 -11.43 -2.25 9.64
N GLY A 221 -11.32 -3.50 9.19
CA GLY A 221 -10.34 -3.94 8.21
C GLY A 221 -10.52 -3.27 6.84
N VAL A 222 -11.78 -3.13 6.36
CA VAL A 222 -12.11 -2.36 5.13
C VAL A 222 -11.66 -0.92 5.30
N PHE A 223 -12.04 -0.27 6.41
CA PHE A 223 -11.66 1.12 6.67
C PHE A 223 -10.13 1.31 6.70
N LYS A 224 -9.41 0.47 7.45
CA LYS A 224 -7.94 0.49 7.47
C LYS A 224 -7.36 0.33 6.06
N SER A 225 -7.88 -0.62 5.29
CA SER A 225 -7.37 -0.91 3.95
C SER A 225 -7.65 0.23 2.95
N MET A 226 -8.76 0.94 3.09
CA MET A 226 -9.03 2.17 2.34
C MET A 226 -8.00 3.26 2.67
N VAL A 227 -7.80 3.51 3.96
CA VAL A 227 -6.83 4.51 4.42
C VAL A 227 -5.41 4.15 3.98
N PHE A 228 -5.03 2.89 4.09
CA PHE A 228 -3.71 2.42 3.67
C PHE A 228 -3.52 2.51 2.16
N GLY A 229 -4.52 2.15 1.37
CA GLY A 229 -4.48 2.31 -0.08
C GLY A 229 -4.33 3.77 -0.50
N HIS A 230 -5.04 4.68 0.17
CA HIS A 230 -4.90 6.12 -0.01
C HIS A 230 -3.49 6.61 0.32
N LEU A 231 -2.94 6.19 1.48
CA LEU A 231 -1.59 6.56 1.91
C LEU A 231 -0.50 6.08 0.95
N VAL A 232 -0.59 4.83 0.48
CA VAL A 232 0.36 4.31 -0.52
C VAL A 232 0.37 5.19 -1.77
N ALA A 233 -0.81 5.51 -2.28
CA ALA A 233 -0.94 6.36 -3.45
C ALA A 233 -0.44 7.79 -3.19
N LEU A 234 -0.73 8.36 -2.01
CA LEU A 234 -0.27 9.68 -1.59
C LEU A 234 1.26 9.77 -1.54
N VAL A 235 1.89 8.81 -0.85
CA VAL A 235 3.36 8.73 -0.73
C VAL A 235 3.99 8.53 -2.11
N ALA A 236 3.41 7.65 -2.93
CA ALA A 236 3.90 7.39 -4.29
C ALA A 236 3.82 8.63 -5.19
N CYS A 237 2.72 9.37 -5.14
CA CYS A 237 2.55 10.61 -5.90
C CYS A 237 3.53 11.68 -5.43
N ALA A 238 3.65 11.87 -4.11
CA ALA A 238 4.54 12.88 -3.53
C ALA A 238 6.01 12.64 -3.93
N LEU A 239 6.50 11.42 -3.74
CA LEU A 239 7.88 11.07 -4.04
C LEU A 239 8.16 11.00 -5.54
N GLY A 240 7.21 10.51 -6.33
CA GLY A 240 7.33 10.51 -7.80
C GLY A 240 7.47 11.92 -8.36
N ILE A 241 6.62 12.86 -7.94
CA ILE A 241 6.68 14.26 -8.38
C ILE A 241 7.94 14.94 -7.86
N ALA A 242 8.32 14.73 -6.59
CA ALA A 242 9.55 15.30 -6.05
C ALA A 242 10.80 14.78 -6.77
N SER A 243 10.83 13.49 -7.15
CA SER A 243 11.95 12.93 -7.94
C SER A 243 12.03 13.55 -9.33
N ARG A 244 10.90 13.84 -9.96
CA ARG A 244 10.83 14.55 -11.24
C ARG A 244 11.38 15.97 -11.10
N GLU A 245 10.93 16.75 -10.12
CA GLU A 245 11.38 18.12 -9.90
C GLU A 245 12.89 18.19 -9.63
N ARG A 246 13.45 17.21 -8.91
CA ARG A 246 14.91 17.06 -8.70
C ARG A 246 15.64 16.65 -9.99
N GLY A 247 15.10 15.71 -10.75
CA GLY A 247 15.69 15.22 -12.00
C GLY A 247 15.76 16.26 -13.10
N LEU A 248 14.85 17.25 -13.11
CA LEU A 248 14.90 18.40 -14.02
C LEU A 248 16.05 19.35 -13.71
N ARG A 249 16.58 19.32 -12.47
CA ARG A 249 17.70 20.16 -11.99
C ARG A 249 19.06 19.51 -12.16
N GLY A 250 19.16 18.22 -12.57
CA GLY A 250 20.45 17.54 -12.66
C GLY A 250 20.45 16.17 -13.37
N ALA A 251 21.64 15.65 -13.66
CA ALA A 251 21.91 14.51 -14.54
C ALA A 251 21.62 13.11 -13.96
N ARG A 252 20.94 12.95 -12.81
CA ARG A 252 20.78 11.66 -12.11
C ARG A 252 19.37 11.06 -12.16
N ARG A 253 18.61 11.28 -13.20
CA ARG A 253 17.19 10.88 -13.31
C ARG A 253 16.86 9.44 -12.92
N VAL A 254 17.63 8.46 -13.39
CA VAL A 254 17.32 7.02 -13.15
C VAL A 254 17.51 6.64 -11.69
N ALA A 255 18.58 7.13 -11.06
CA ALA A 255 18.85 6.87 -9.65
C ALA A 255 17.79 7.51 -8.74
N ASP A 256 17.30 8.71 -9.08
CA ASP A 256 16.28 9.43 -8.30
C ASP A 256 14.92 8.71 -8.38
N VAL A 257 14.53 8.19 -9.56
CA VAL A 257 13.32 7.40 -9.73
C VAL A 257 13.41 6.07 -8.98
N GLN A 258 14.55 5.37 -9.05
CA GLN A 258 14.76 4.14 -8.30
C GLN A 258 14.69 4.37 -6.79
N ASN A 259 15.28 5.45 -6.30
CA ASN A 259 15.17 5.83 -4.90
C ASN A 259 13.73 6.14 -4.51
N ALA A 260 12.99 6.91 -5.32
CA ALA A 260 11.58 7.22 -5.08
C ALA A 260 10.70 5.94 -5.01
N VAL A 261 10.94 4.95 -5.87
CA VAL A 261 10.23 3.67 -5.83
C VAL A 261 10.50 2.92 -4.53
N TRP A 262 11.77 2.84 -4.13
CA TRP A 262 12.16 2.17 -2.88
C TRP A 262 11.62 2.91 -1.64
N GLU A 263 11.77 4.22 -1.61
CA GLU A 263 11.29 5.09 -0.54
C GLU A 263 9.77 5.04 -0.40
N THR A 264 9.03 4.97 -1.52
CA THR A 264 7.58 4.78 -1.52
C THR A 264 7.20 3.47 -0.85
N SER A 265 7.87 2.37 -1.21
CA SER A 265 7.56 1.05 -0.66
C SER A 265 7.83 1.01 0.86
N VAL A 266 9.01 1.40 1.28
CA VAL A 266 9.40 1.38 2.70
C VAL A 266 8.65 2.44 3.51
N GLY A 267 8.54 3.65 2.99
CA GLY A 267 7.85 4.76 3.65
C GLY A 267 6.37 4.48 3.88
N SER A 268 5.68 3.92 2.88
CA SER A 268 4.27 3.54 3.02
C SER A 268 4.04 2.48 4.09
N ILE A 269 4.91 1.46 4.16
CA ILE A 269 4.84 0.40 5.17
C ILE A 269 5.06 0.98 6.57
N LEU A 270 6.09 1.83 6.74
CA LEU A 270 6.39 2.47 8.03
C LEU A 270 5.26 3.36 8.51
N VAL A 271 4.74 4.24 7.65
CA VAL A 271 3.62 5.13 7.98
C VAL A 271 2.37 4.34 8.34
N ALA A 272 2.06 3.27 7.61
CA ALA A 272 0.90 2.43 7.90
C ALA A 272 1.05 1.65 9.20
N THR A 273 2.25 1.15 9.50
CA THR A 273 2.52 0.47 10.75
C THR A 273 2.34 1.44 11.92
N LEU A 274 2.90 2.65 11.82
CA LEU A 274 2.73 3.69 12.82
C LEU A 274 1.25 4.07 13.00
N LEU A 275 0.53 4.27 11.89
CA LEU A 275 -0.90 4.60 11.93
C LEU A 275 -1.71 3.46 12.55
N SER A 276 -1.39 2.19 12.28
CA SER A 276 -2.04 1.05 12.91
C SER A 276 -1.85 1.06 14.42
N VAL A 277 -0.63 1.36 14.90
CA VAL A 277 -0.35 1.49 16.35
C VAL A 277 -1.12 2.65 16.94
N LEU A 278 -1.14 3.82 16.29
CA LEU A 278 -1.89 4.99 16.76
C LEU A 278 -3.40 4.73 16.81
N LEU A 279 -3.95 4.09 15.78
CA LEU A 279 -5.38 3.70 15.77
C LEU A 279 -5.69 2.70 16.88
N TRP A 280 -4.79 1.76 17.13
CA TRP A 280 -4.94 0.82 18.24
C TRP A 280 -4.94 1.53 19.58
N LEU A 281 -3.98 2.44 19.82
CA LEU A 281 -3.90 3.24 21.04
C LEU A 281 -5.13 4.15 21.21
N ALA A 282 -5.62 4.77 20.14
CA ALA A 282 -6.74 5.71 20.21
C ALA A 282 -8.09 5.02 20.42
N VAL A 283 -8.30 3.85 19.81
CA VAL A 283 -9.61 3.17 19.78
C VAL A 283 -9.71 2.09 20.86
N GLU A 284 -8.64 1.37 21.15
CA GLU A 284 -8.68 0.21 22.07
C GLU A 284 -8.18 0.49 23.47
N ALA A 285 -7.17 1.37 23.63
CA ALA A 285 -6.66 1.69 24.95
C ALA A 285 -7.71 2.32 25.88
N PRO A 286 -8.63 3.20 25.41
CA PRO A 286 -9.67 3.77 26.26
C PRO A 286 -10.80 2.79 26.60
N LEU A 287 -10.92 1.64 25.92
CA LEU A 287 -11.99 0.66 26.13
C LEU A 287 -11.61 -0.46 27.10
N ARG A 288 -10.37 -0.45 27.61
CA ARG A 288 -9.85 -1.33 28.66
C ARG A 288 -9.79 -0.63 30.00
#